data_7ade525fa97c37d709fc4ff5b03c374d
#
_entry.id   7ade525fa97c37d709fc4ff5b03c374d
#
_cell.length_a   1.000
_cell.length_b   1.000
_cell.length_c   1.000
_cell.angle_alpha   90.00
_cell.angle_beta   90.00
_cell.angle_gamma   90.00
#
_symmetry.space_group_name_H-M   'P 1'
#
loop_
_entity.id
_entity.type
_entity.pdbx_description
1 polymer ?
#
loop_
_entity_poly.entity_id
_entity_poly.type
_entity_poly.pdbx_seq_one_letter_code
_entity_poly.pdbx_strand_id
1 'polypeptide(L)'
;VGSEMCIRDSLNFVTAGAYFLMYFVTAPAVSFWVLTFIGSMSFYAYMGVHFGAIGDAVDYGEYITGVRCDGFLSSFVSVANKAGGAIMPAIGIAVLAAFRYVARGEQPAEILNAINWFITLIPAVISAVNGVLYLFYPISTEKHREIMKELIGRRA
;
A
#
# COMPACT_ATOMS: atom_id res chain seq x y z
N VAL A 1 1.13 -23.24 -5.76
CA VAL A 1 1.62 -23.03 -4.38
C VAL A 1 2.55 -21.83 -4.40
N GLY A 2 2.27 -20.78 -3.67
CA GLY A 2 3.10 -19.55 -3.63
C GLY A 2 2.75 -18.48 -4.67
N SER A 3 1.86 -18.70 -5.61
CA SER A 3 1.56 -17.71 -6.66
C SER A 3 0.91 -16.42 -6.13
N GLU A 4 0.02 -16.51 -5.15
CA GLU A 4 -0.67 -15.33 -4.59
C GLU A 4 0.27 -14.43 -3.77
N MET A 5 1.17 -15.03 -2.99
CA MET A 5 2.20 -14.27 -2.27
C MET A 5 3.18 -13.63 -3.25
N CYS A 6 3.61 -14.38 -4.27
CA CYS A 6 4.51 -13.86 -5.30
C CYS A 6 3.85 -12.72 -6.10
N ILE A 7 2.56 -12.83 -6.45
CA ILE A 7 1.80 -11.78 -7.14
C ILE A 7 1.73 -10.53 -6.28
N ARG A 8 1.40 -10.66 -5.00
CA ARG A 8 1.31 -9.55 -4.04
C ARG A 8 2.62 -8.80 -3.92
N ASP A 9 3.71 -9.55 -3.72
CA ASP A 9 5.03 -8.96 -3.55
C ASP A 9 5.50 -8.30 -4.84
N SER A 10 5.29 -8.96 -5.99
CA SER A 10 5.61 -8.40 -7.31
C SER A 10 4.84 -7.10 -7.59
N LEU A 11 3.55 -7.03 -7.26
CA LEU A 11 2.74 -5.82 -7.44
C LEU A 11 3.26 -4.64 -6.60
N ASN A 12 3.69 -4.87 -5.37
CA ASN A 12 4.31 -3.84 -4.53
C ASN A 12 5.61 -3.31 -5.14
N PHE A 13 6.49 -4.21 -5.61
CA PHE A 13 7.75 -3.79 -6.22
C PHE A 13 7.54 -3.11 -7.58
N VAL A 14 6.55 -3.54 -8.36
CA VAL A 14 6.17 -2.84 -9.61
C VAL A 14 5.65 -1.44 -9.29
N THR A 15 4.81 -1.29 -8.28
CA THR A 15 4.32 0.02 -7.82
C THR A 15 5.47 0.91 -7.37
N ALA A 16 6.36 0.39 -6.51
CA ALA A 16 7.54 1.12 -6.05
C ALA A 16 8.46 1.54 -7.21
N GLY A 17 8.72 0.63 -8.14
CA GLY A 17 9.53 0.89 -9.32
C GLY A 17 8.92 1.93 -10.25
N ALA A 18 7.60 1.86 -10.51
CA ALA A 18 6.90 2.83 -11.34
C ALA A 18 6.98 4.24 -10.74
N TYR A 19 6.70 4.40 -9.45
CA TYR A 19 6.80 5.70 -8.77
C TYR A 19 8.24 6.20 -8.67
N PHE A 20 9.21 5.31 -8.48
CA PHE A 20 10.62 5.67 -8.48
C PHE A 20 11.08 6.15 -9.86
N LEU A 21 10.68 5.47 -10.94
CA LEU A 21 10.99 5.89 -12.29
C LEU A 21 10.34 7.23 -12.66
N MET A 22 9.11 7.49 -12.15
CA MET A 22 8.43 8.77 -12.34
C MET A 22 9.27 9.96 -11.86
N TYR A 23 10.07 9.79 -10.83
CA TYR A 23 10.95 10.85 -10.31
C TYR A 23 11.94 11.35 -11.36
N PHE A 24 12.47 10.46 -12.20
CA PHE A 24 13.46 10.81 -13.24
C PHE A 24 12.82 11.26 -14.55
N VAL A 25 11.51 11.06 -14.73
CA VAL A 25 10.82 11.43 -15.98
C VAL A 25 10.39 12.88 -15.90
N THR A 26 11.24 13.76 -16.44
CA THR A 26 10.97 15.20 -16.54
C THR A 26 10.29 15.62 -17.84
N ALA A 27 10.29 14.77 -18.87
CA ALA A 27 9.56 14.93 -20.14
C ALA A 27 9.76 13.64 -21.00
N PRO A 28 8.86 13.27 -21.91
CA PRO A 28 7.60 13.93 -22.26
C PRO A 28 6.43 13.53 -21.35
N ALA A 29 5.37 14.33 -21.35
CA ALA A 29 4.16 14.10 -20.54
C ALA A 29 3.54 12.70 -20.70
N VAL A 30 3.69 12.08 -21.87
CA VAL A 30 3.18 10.72 -22.15
C VAL A 30 3.82 9.67 -21.25
N SER A 31 5.14 9.71 -21.04
CA SER A 31 5.85 8.76 -20.16
C SER A 31 5.37 8.86 -18.72
N PHE A 32 5.13 10.08 -18.24
CA PHE A 32 4.57 10.33 -16.92
C PHE A 32 3.18 9.68 -16.76
N TRP A 33 2.29 9.87 -17.74
CA TRP A 33 0.95 9.28 -17.69
C TRP A 33 0.97 7.75 -17.75
N VAL A 34 1.86 7.17 -18.57
CA VAL A 34 2.02 5.71 -18.67
C VAL A 34 2.51 5.13 -17.34
N LEU A 35 3.52 5.73 -16.71
CA LEU A 35 4.02 5.28 -15.41
C LEU A 35 2.99 5.46 -14.30
N THR A 36 2.24 6.55 -14.30
CA THR A 36 1.12 6.77 -13.39
C THR A 36 0.06 5.69 -13.55
N PHE A 37 -0.28 5.34 -14.78
CA PHE A 37 -1.26 4.29 -15.06
C PHE A 37 -0.77 2.93 -14.55
N ILE A 38 0.47 2.54 -14.87
CA ILE A 38 1.06 1.28 -14.42
C ILE A 38 1.12 1.23 -12.88
N GLY A 39 1.62 2.28 -12.23
CA GLY A 39 1.70 2.36 -10.77
C GLY A 39 0.34 2.28 -10.11
N SER A 40 -0.66 2.98 -10.62
CA SER A 40 -2.02 2.97 -10.10
C SER A 40 -2.69 1.61 -10.27
N MET A 41 -2.59 0.99 -11.46
CA MET A 41 -3.14 -0.35 -11.71
C MET A 41 -2.53 -1.39 -10.76
N SER A 42 -1.21 -1.36 -10.59
CA SER A 42 -0.51 -2.26 -9.66
C SER A 42 -0.94 -2.03 -8.21
N PHE A 43 -1.11 -0.76 -7.81
CA PHE A 43 -1.55 -0.39 -6.47
C PHE A 43 -2.98 -0.89 -6.18
N TYR A 44 -3.93 -0.69 -7.09
CA TYR A 44 -5.30 -1.17 -6.90
C TYR A 44 -5.41 -2.69 -6.94
N ALA A 45 -4.63 -3.36 -7.79
CA ALA A 45 -4.54 -4.82 -7.80
C ALA A 45 -3.99 -5.34 -6.46
N TYR A 46 -2.94 -4.72 -5.93
CA TYR A 46 -2.40 -5.01 -4.61
C TYR A 46 -3.45 -4.82 -3.50
N MET A 47 -4.26 -3.75 -3.55
CA MET A 47 -5.30 -3.51 -2.56
C MET A 47 -6.30 -4.67 -2.47
N GLY A 48 -6.70 -5.26 -3.60
CA GLY A 48 -7.60 -6.43 -3.63
C GLY A 48 -7.00 -7.61 -2.85
N VAL A 49 -5.72 -7.91 -3.07
CA VAL A 49 -5.02 -9.00 -2.37
C VAL A 49 -4.79 -8.68 -0.89
N HIS A 50 -4.54 -7.41 -0.56
CA HIS A 50 -4.36 -6.95 0.82
C HIS A 50 -5.60 -7.18 1.68
N PHE A 51 -6.80 -6.90 1.15
CA PHE A 51 -8.04 -7.18 1.88
C PHE A 51 -8.25 -8.68 2.15
N GLY A 52 -7.82 -9.56 1.23
CA GLY A 52 -7.79 -11.00 1.49
C GLY A 52 -6.90 -11.38 2.66
N ALA A 53 -5.70 -10.80 2.75
CA ALA A 53 -4.77 -11.07 3.85
C ALA A 53 -5.29 -10.64 5.23
N ILE A 54 -6.21 -9.67 5.31
CA ILE A 54 -6.89 -9.31 6.57
C ILE A 54 -7.78 -10.46 7.05
N GLY A 55 -8.52 -11.11 6.13
CA GLY A 55 -9.30 -12.32 6.45
C GLY A 55 -8.42 -13.44 6.99
N ASP A 56 -7.29 -13.71 6.33
CA ASP A 56 -6.33 -14.73 6.76
C ASP A 56 -5.78 -14.43 8.17
N ALA A 57 -5.54 -13.16 8.48
CA ALA A 57 -5.08 -12.74 9.81
C ALA A 57 -6.14 -12.94 10.89
N VAL A 58 -7.43 -12.75 10.58
CA VAL A 58 -8.55 -13.03 11.49
C VAL A 58 -8.63 -14.53 11.81
N ASP A 59 -8.57 -15.37 10.79
CA ASP A 59 -8.65 -16.82 10.94
C ASP A 59 -7.42 -17.35 11.73
N TYR A 60 -6.25 -16.80 11.48
CA TYR A 60 -5.04 -17.12 12.25
C TYR A 60 -5.16 -16.68 13.71
N GLY A 61 -5.74 -15.51 13.96
CA GLY A 61 -6.02 -15.02 15.31
C GLY A 61 -6.97 -15.94 16.09
N GLU A 62 -8.05 -16.39 15.44
CA GLU A 62 -9.00 -17.36 16.00
C GLU A 62 -8.31 -18.71 16.28
N TYR A 63 -7.45 -19.17 15.40
CA TYR A 63 -6.70 -20.41 15.58
C TYR A 63 -5.83 -20.40 16.84
N ILE A 64 -5.14 -19.28 17.13
CA ILE A 64 -4.25 -19.16 18.27
C ILE A 64 -5.01 -18.88 19.57
N THR A 65 -5.99 -17.98 19.54
CA THR A 65 -6.65 -17.45 20.75
C THR A 65 -7.96 -18.17 21.08
N GLY A 66 -8.54 -18.90 20.12
CA GLY A 66 -9.87 -19.49 20.24
C GLY A 66 -11.02 -18.49 20.17
N VAL A 67 -10.72 -17.19 19.97
CA VAL A 67 -11.71 -16.11 19.88
C VAL A 67 -11.64 -15.43 18.53
N ARG A 68 -12.79 -15.34 17.85
CA ARG A 68 -12.89 -14.67 16.57
C ARG A 68 -13.08 -13.17 16.73
N CYS A 69 -12.15 -12.37 16.25
CA CYS A 69 -12.12 -10.92 16.44
C CYS A 69 -12.29 -10.13 15.12
N ASP A 70 -13.20 -10.54 14.24
CA ASP A 70 -13.46 -9.88 12.94
C ASP A 70 -13.74 -8.38 13.06
N GLY A 71 -14.62 -8.02 14.00
CA GLY A 71 -15.05 -6.64 14.20
C GLY A 71 -13.90 -5.74 14.66
N PHE A 72 -13.03 -6.26 15.51
CA PHE A 72 -11.87 -5.50 16.00
C PHE A 72 -10.87 -5.21 14.88
N LEU A 73 -10.47 -6.23 14.12
CA LEU A 73 -9.53 -6.04 13.00
C LEU A 73 -10.10 -5.12 11.93
N SER A 74 -11.35 -5.32 11.53
CA SER A 74 -12.03 -4.49 10.51
C SER A 74 -12.15 -3.03 10.95
N SER A 75 -12.44 -2.79 12.23
CA SER A 75 -12.49 -1.44 12.80
C SER A 75 -11.12 -0.79 12.81
N PHE A 76 -10.08 -1.52 13.19
CA PHE A 76 -8.70 -1.01 13.20
C PHE A 76 -8.24 -0.64 11.79
N VAL A 77 -8.48 -1.48 10.78
CA VAL A 77 -8.17 -1.20 9.37
C VAL A 77 -8.93 0.04 8.89
N SER A 78 -10.22 0.16 9.25
CA SER A 78 -11.03 1.32 8.88
C SER A 78 -10.52 2.62 9.48
N VAL A 79 -10.11 2.59 10.76
CA VAL A 79 -9.49 3.75 11.44
C VAL A 79 -8.16 4.11 10.78
N ALA A 80 -7.30 3.11 10.51
CA ALA A 80 -6.01 3.34 9.86
C ALA A 80 -6.17 3.96 8.47
N ASN A 81 -7.10 3.47 7.66
CA ASN A 81 -7.40 4.03 6.34
C ASN A 81 -7.90 5.49 6.41
N LYS A 82 -8.82 5.78 7.32
CA LYS A 82 -9.34 7.15 7.51
C LYS A 82 -8.26 8.09 8.05
N ALA A 83 -7.46 7.64 9.01
CA ALA A 83 -6.35 8.42 9.54
C ALA A 83 -5.30 8.70 8.45
N GLY A 84 -4.90 7.72 7.68
CA GLY A 84 -3.99 7.90 6.55
C GLY A 84 -4.55 8.87 5.50
N GLY A 85 -5.83 8.72 5.15
CA GLY A 85 -6.52 9.61 4.22
C GLY A 85 -6.67 11.06 4.70
N ALA A 86 -6.62 11.30 6.00
CA ALA A 86 -6.63 12.66 6.57
C ALA A 86 -5.20 13.24 6.75
N ILE A 87 -4.28 12.43 7.26
CA ILE A 87 -2.93 12.87 7.60
C ILE A 87 -2.11 13.19 6.35
N MET A 88 -2.16 12.35 5.32
CA MET A 88 -1.31 12.53 4.13
C MET A 88 -1.63 13.82 3.35
N PRO A 89 -2.90 14.18 3.07
CA PRO A 89 -3.23 15.47 2.47
C PRO A 89 -2.84 16.65 3.36
N ALA A 90 -3.00 16.55 4.68
CA ALA A 90 -2.60 17.61 5.61
C ALA A 90 -1.09 17.86 5.57
N ILE A 91 -0.28 16.79 5.54
CA ILE A 91 1.17 16.91 5.35
C ILE A 91 1.49 17.57 4.00
N GLY A 92 0.80 17.17 2.93
CA GLY A 92 0.98 17.76 1.60
C GLY A 92 0.73 19.26 1.58
N ILE A 93 -0.38 19.71 2.20
CA ILE A 93 -0.70 21.13 2.33
C ILE A 93 0.34 21.86 3.19
N ALA A 94 0.79 21.25 4.29
CA ALA A 94 1.83 21.84 5.15
C ALA A 94 3.16 22.01 4.40
N VAL A 95 3.55 21.04 3.58
CA VAL A 95 4.74 21.13 2.72
C VAL A 95 4.60 22.28 1.73
N LEU A 96 3.47 22.38 1.02
CA LEU A 96 3.22 23.46 0.07
C LEU A 96 3.25 24.83 0.75
N ALA A 97 2.67 24.94 1.94
CA ALA A 97 2.69 26.18 2.72
C ALA A 97 4.11 26.57 3.18
N ALA A 98 4.93 25.60 3.62
CA ALA A 98 6.31 25.82 4.01
C ALA A 98 7.18 26.37 2.86
N PHE A 99 6.93 25.91 1.64
CA PHE A 99 7.59 26.39 0.43
C PHE A 99 6.93 27.63 -0.18
N ARG A 100 5.92 28.24 0.48
CA ARG A 100 5.18 29.43 0.01
C ARG A 100 4.59 29.27 -1.40
N TYR A 101 3.98 28.12 -1.65
CA TYR A 101 3.30 27.84 -2.92
C TYR A 101 2.23 28.90 -3.23
N VAL A 102 2.29 29.50 -4.42
CA VAL A 102 1.31 30.48 -4.91
C VAL A 102 0.53 29.87 -6.07
N ALA A 103 -0.75 29.63 -5.88
CA ALA A 103 -1.60 29.08 -6.93
C ALA A 103 -1.62 30.00 -8.17
N ARG A 104 -1.45 29.40 -9.36
CA ARG A 104 -1.46 30.09 -10.67
C ARG A 104 -0.30 31.07 -10.94
N GLY A 105 0.74 31.08 -10.09
CA GLY A 105 1.98 31.83 -10.34
C GLY A 105 3.07 30.94 -10.94
N GLU A 106 4.13 31.58 -11.45
CA GLU A 106 5.36 30.85 -11.75
C GLU A 106 5.97 30.30 -10.46
N GLN A 107 6.23 28.99 -10.46
CA GLN A 107 6.71 28.31 -9.27
C GLN A 107 8.25 28.25 -9.32
N PRO A 108 8.95 28.57 -8.23
CA PRO A 108 10.37 28.28 -8.12
C PRO A 108 10.66 26.80 -8.27
N ALA A 109 11.83 26.47 -8.85
CA ALA A 109 12.24 25.09 -9.07
C ALA A 109 12.26 24.24 -7.78
N GLU A 110 12.51 24.87 -6.64
CA GLU A 110 12.51 24.23 -5.31
C GLU A 110 11.13 23.66 -4.96
N ILE A 111 10.06 24.42 -5.24
CA ILE A 111 8.67 23.97 -4.99
C ILE A 111 8.31 22.81 -5.91
N LEU A 112 8.67 22.92 -7.19
CA LEU A 112 8.40 21.85 -8.17
C LEU A 112 9.13 20.56 -7.77
N ASN A 113 10.36 20.66 -7.31
CA ASN A 113 11.11 19.52 -6.79
C ASN A 113 10.46 18.93 -5.53
N ALA A 114 10.03 19.77 -4.58
CA ALA A 114 9.37 19.29 -3.36
C ALA A 114 8.06 18.57 -3.69
N ILE A 115 7.26 19.08 -4.61
CA ILE A 115 6.03 18.42 -5.10
C ILE A 115 6.39 17.09 -5.75
N ASN A 116 7.39 17.07 -6.62
CA ASN A 116 7.81 15.85 -7.30
C ASN A 116 8.27 14.77 -6.28
N TRP A 117 9.07 15.13 -5.30
CA TRP A 117 9.45 14.25 -4.19
C TRP A 117 8.24 13.67 -3.46
N PHE A 118 7.28 14.53 -3.14
CA PHE A 118 6.11 14.13 -2.36
C PHE A 118 5.21 13.15 -3.12
N ILE A 119 5.00 13.34 -4.42
CA ILE A 119 4.09 12.52 -5.22
C ILE A 119 4.75 11.28 -5.84
N THR A 120 6.09 11.22 -5.90
CA THR A 120 6.80 10.10 -6.54
C THR A 120 7.64 9.31 -5.54
N LEU A 121 8.58 9.96 -4.85
CA LEU A 121 9.57 9.27 -4.03
C LEU A 121 8.97 8.74 -2.73
N ILE A 122 8.09 9.51 -2.07
CA ILE A 122 7.46 9.08 -0.82
C ILE A 122 6.59 7.83 -1.06
N PRO A 123 5.68 7.79 -2.04
CA PRO A 123 4.94 6.56 -2.36
C PRO A 123 5.83 5.39 -2.78
N ALA A 124 6.93 5.64 -3.50
CA ALA A 124 7.88 4.61 -3.88
C ALA A 124 8.53 3.94 -2.66
N VAL A 125 9.01 4.76 -1.71
CA VAL A 125 9.63 4.26 -0.46
C VAL A 125 8.62 3.51 0.39
N ILE A 126 7.41 4.05 0.56
CA ILE A 126 6.34 3.39 1.34
C ILE A 126 5.97 2.04 0.71
N SER A 127 5.84 1.98 -0.61
CA SER A 127 5.54 0.72 -1.32
C SER A 127 6.69 -0.28 -1.20
N ALA A 128 7.94 0.17 -1.28
CA ALA A 128 9.10 -0.69 -1.10
C ALA A 128 9.17 -1.27 0.33
N VAL A 129 8.95 -0.43 1.35
CA VAL A 129 8.90 -0.86 2.76
C VAL A 129 7.77 -1.85 2.98
N ASN A 130 6.58 -1.58 2.42
CA ASN A 130 5.45 -2.52 2.46
C ASN A 130 5.81 -3.87 1.82
N GLY A 131 6.43 -3.87 0.64
CA GLY A 131 6.89 -5.09 -0.01
C GLY A 131 7.84 -5.89 0.88
N VAL A 132 8.82 -5.22 1.51
CA VAL A 132 9.77 -5.86 2.44
C VAL A 132 9.04 -6.42 3.68
N LEU A 133 8.09 -5.68 4.26
CA LEU A 133 7.32 -6.18 5.41
C LEU A 133 6.51 -7.44 5.08
N TYR A 134 5.98 -7.54 3.86
CA TYR A 134 5.27 -8.74 3.43
C TYR A 134 6.17 -9.96 3.24
N LEU A 135 7.46 -9.80 2.95
CA LEU A 135 8.40 -10.93 2.92
C LEU A 135 8.53 -11.63 4.28
N PHE A 136 8.27 -10.90 5.36
CA PHE A 136 8.27 -11.44 6.73
C PHE A 136 6.89 -11.96 7.18
N TYR A 137 5.87 -11.91 6.31
CA TYR A 137 4.53 -12.35 6.65
C TYR A 137 4.46 -13.89 6.79
N PRO A 138 4.12 -14.44 7.97
CA PRO A 138 4.31 -15.85 8.29
C PRO A 138 3.18 -16.77 7.77
N ILE A 139 2.09 -16.21 7.24
CA ILE A 139 0.91 -16.99 6.85
C ILE A 139 1.00 -17.31 5.36
N SER A 140 1.46 -18.52 5.04
CA SER A 140 1.39 -19.04 3.67
C SER A 140 -0.01 -19.59 3.36
N THR A 141 -0.39 -19.65 2.08
CA THR A 141 -1.66 -20.22 1.63
C THR A 141 -1.87 -21.66 2.09
N GLU A 142 -0.78 -22.44 2.18
CA GLU A 142 -0.83 -23.81 2.70
C GLU A 142 -1.15 -23.82 4.19
N LYS A 143 -0.46 -23.01 4.95
CA LYS A 143 -0.68 -22.85 6.39
C LYS A 143 -2.11 -22.38 6.68
N HIS A 144 -2.62 -21.41 5.89
CA HIS A 144 -4.00 -20.98 6.01
C HIS A 144 -5.01 -22.10 5.74
N ARG A 145 -4.77 -22.95 4.73
CA ARG A 145 -5.63 -24.13 4.46
C ARG A 145 -5.62 -25.13 5.60
N GLU A 146 -4.49 -25.36 6.24
CA GLU A 146 -4.38 -26.24 7.41
C GLU A 146 -5.17 -25.67 8.60
N ILE A 147 -5.00 -24.38 8.87
CA ILE A 147 -5.72 -23.65 9.91
C ILE A 147 -7.22 -23.75 9.68
N MET A 148 -7.69 -23.52 8.46
CA MET A 148 -9.11 -23.59 8.13
C MET A 148 -9.68 -25.01 8.33
N LYS A 149 -8.96 -26.07 7.98
CA LYS A 149 -9.40 -27.45 8.22
C LYS A 149 -9.57 -27.72 9.71
N GLU A 150 -8.63 -27.23 10.53
CA GLU A 150 -8.68 -27.43 11.97
C GLU A 150 -9.80 -26.59 12.63
N LEU A 151 -9.99 -25.34 12.20
CA LEU A 151 -11.09 -24.51 12.70
C LEU A 151 -12.47 -25.09 12.36
N ILE A 152 -12.65 -25.63 11.14
CA ILE A 152 -13.88 -26.32 10.76
C ILE A 152 -14.12 -27.54 11.65
N GLY A 153 -13.08 -28.31 11.95
CA GLY A 153 -13.17 -29.45 12.87
C GLY A 153 -13.50 -29.09 14.32
N ARG A 154 -13.06 -27.88 14.78
CA ARG A 154 -13.40 -27.38 16.12
C ARG A 154 -14.84 -26.84 16.25
N ARG A 155 -15.43 -26.41 15.10
CA ARG A 155 -16.81 -25.88 15.04
C ARG A 155 -17.87 -26.95 14.78
N ALA A 156 -17.48 -28.16 14.31
CA ALA A 156 -18.35 -29.31 14.09
C ALA A 156 -18.58 -30.13 15.37
#